data_0035fa96c18b33ba8736a796f0f31fc2
#
_entry.id   0035fa96c18b33ba8736a796f0f31fc2
#
_cell.length_a   1.000
_cell.length_b   1.000
_cell.length_c   1.000
_cell.angle_alpha   90.00
_cell.angle_beta   90.00
_cell.angle_gamma   90.00
#
_symmetry.space_group_name_H-M   'P 1'
#
loop_
_entity.id
_entity.type
_entity.pdbx_description
1 polymer ?
#
loop_
_entity_poly.entity_id
_entity_poly.type
_entity_poly.pdbx_seq_one_letter_code
_entity_poly.pdbx_strand_id
1 'polypeptide(L)'
;FAKAGAMLDETEANASDRYMYLDPRMAMGLANDLGMRQTDNSRDHDAYSRSQLPDVGDFQVHKTGSLGQVTASSVTSVTVNGANQDVDPVAYNSDAAASAPNSDDIRTQSLILSASTYVTGDVFTIAGVNRVGRDTKVDTGQLQTFRVIAGGATTITISPAIVAAGPYQNVTAKPANSAACTIINTDTVTPAVFTTKDAVTLFASDLNMSLLEGSARIILDTYTTSSGLSIAFLREGEITGLTVNHRLTTWCKPNVVDPSRCGLLLPSQNAAI
;
A
#
# COMPACT_ATOMS: atom_id res chain seq x y z
N PHE A 1 -15.20 5.68 5.12
CA PHE A 1 -15.01 6.51 3.91
C PHE A 1 -14.47 7.89 4.29
N ALA A 2 -15.16 8.70 5.11
CA ALA A 2 -14.75 10.06 5.45
C ALA A 2 -13.30 10.15 5.99
N LYS A 3 -12.87 9.21 6.85
CA LYS A 3 -11.49 9.17 7.35
C LYS A 3 -10.46 8.89 6.25
N ALA A 4 -10.79 8.01 5.30
CA ALA A 4 -9.91 7.73 4.16
C ALA A 4 -9.82 8.94 3.21
N GLY A 5 -10.96 9.61 2.97
CA GLY A 5 -11.00 10.86 2.20
C GLY A 5 -10.16 11.95 2.86
N ALA A 6 -10.38 12.21 4.15
CA ALA A 6 -9.61 13.19 4.91
C ALA A 6 -8.09 12.88 4.87
N MET A 7 -7.69 11.62 4.98
CA MET A 7 -6.29 11.23 4.89
C MET A 7 -5.69 11.54 3.52
N LEU A 8 -6.42 11.32 2.43
CA LEU A 8 -5.96 11.66 1.09
C LEU A 8 -5.92 13.18 0.86
N ASP A 9 -6.89 13.92 1.41
CA ASP A 9 -6.90 15.38 1.34
C ASP A 9 -5.74 16.00 2.13
N GLU A 10 -5.45 15.48 3.31
CA GLU A 10 -4.31 15.91 4.14
C GLU A 10 -2.95 15.59 3.48
N THR A 11 -2.87 14.53 2.68
CA THR A 11 -1.68 14.23 1.88
C THR A 11 -1.67 14.97 0.53
N GLU A 12 -2.66 15.89 0.33
CA GLU A 12 -2.78 16.70 -0.89
C GLU A 12 -2.88 15.85 -2.17
N ALA A 13 -3.48 14.65 -2.05
CA ALA A 13 -3.74 13.79 -3.19
C ALA A 13 -4.94 14.34 -3.98
N ASN A 14 -4.86 14.25 -5.32
CA ASN A 14 -5.93 14.70 -6.19
C ASN A 14 -7.28 14.09 -5.79
N ALA A 15 -8.34 14.91 -5.75
CA ALA A 15 -9.69 14.49 -5.43
C ALA A 15 -10.35 13.65 -6.54
N SER A 16 -9.81 13.67 -7.75
CA SER A 16 -10.31 12.86 -8.85
C SER A 16 -9.72 11.44 -8.84
N ASP A 17 -10.48 10.50 -9.38
CA ASP A 17 -10.03 9.12 -9.60
C ASP A 17 -9.60 8.39 -8.32
N ARG A 18 -10.42 8.47 -7.27
CA ARG A 18 -10.24 7.73 -6.02
C ARG A 18 -11.04 6.44 -6.05
N TYR A 19 -10.41 5.36 -5.71
CA TYR A 19 -10.99 4.01 -5.72
C TYR A 19 -10.95 3.41 -4.32
N MET A 20 -12.02 2.68 -3.98
CA MET A 20 -12.08 1.91 -2.74
C MET A 20 -12.51 0.48 -3.04
N TYR A 21 -11.73 -0.47 -2.58
CA TYR A 21 -11.97 -1.90 -2.74
C TYR A 21 -12.45 -2.48 -1.41
N LEU A 22 -13.65 -3.05 -1.41
CA LEU A 22 -14.29 -3.62 -0.24
C LEU A 22 -14.38 -5.15 -0.34
N ASP A 23 -14.26 -5.81 0.80
CA ASP A 23 -14.64 -7.22 0.93
C ASP A 23 -16.14 -7.40 0.70
N PRO A 24 -16.62 -8.53 0.17
CA PRO A 24 -18.05 -8.77 -0.09
C PRO A 24 -18.95 -8.56 1.13
N ARG A 25 -18.49 -8.91 2.33
CA ARG A 25 -19.26 -8.69 3.57
C ARG A 25 -19.39 -7.23 3.95
N MET A 26 -18.30 -6.48 3.81
CA MET A 26 -18.30 -5.02 4.02
C MET A 26 -19.19 -4.32 2.99
N ALA A 27 -19.13 -4.75 1.73
CA ALA A 27 -19.95 -4.24 0.66
C ALA A 27 -21.47 -4.48 0.93
N MET A 28 -21.84 -5.66 1.43
CA MET A 28 -23.21 -5.95 1.86
C MET A 28 -23.64 -5.08 3.04
N GLY A 29 -22.76 -4.89 4.03
CA GLY A 29 -23.03 -4.01 5.18
C GLY A 29 -23.30 -2.58 4.74
N LEU A 30 -22.48 -2.07 3.82
CA LEU A 30 -22.65 -0.73 3.26
C LEU A 30 -23.96 -0.61 2.45
N ALA A 31 -24.27 -1.59 1.61
CA ALA A 31 -25.51 -1.61 0.83
C ALA A 31 -26.74 -1.63 1.74
N ASN A 32 -26.68 -2.38 2.85
CA ASN A 32 -27.77 -2.44 3.83
C ASN A 32 -27.91 -1.11 4.59
N ASP A 33 -26.80 -0.46 5.01
CA ASP A 33 -26.84 0.83 5.67
C ASP A 33 -27.41 1.93 4.74
N LEU A 34 -27.02 1.95 3.48
CA LEU A 34 -27.58 2.86 2.47
C LEU A 34 -29.07 2.60 2.24
N GLY A 35 -29.48 1.32 2.16
CA GLY A 35 -30.89 0.96 2.01
C GLY A 35 -31.78 1.34 3.20
N MET A 36 -31.22 1.35 4.41
CA MET A 36 -31.92 1.75 5.63
C MET A 36 -32.09 3.26 5.78
N ARG A 37 -31.33 4.06 5.09
CA ARG A 37 -31.38 5.53 5.16
C ARG A 37 -32.49 6.16 4.35
N GLN A 38 -33.52 5.44 3.98
CA GLN A 38 -34.78 5.93 3.38
C GLN A 38 -34.62 7.22 2.57
N THR A 39 -33.81 7.20 1.55
CA THR A 39 -33.75 8.30 0.61
C THR A 39 -34.51 7.90 -0.65
N ASP A 40 -35.35 8.77 -1.12
CA ASP A 40 -36.13 8.65 -2.37
C ASP A 40 -35.22 8.65 -3.62
N ASN A 41 -33.97 8.27 -3.43
CA ASN A 41 -32.96 8.34 -4.46
C ASN A 41 -32.80 6.97 -5.14
N SER A 42 -32.93 6.93 -6.44
CA SER A 42 -32.79 5.72 -7.27
C SER A 42 -31.45 4.98 -7.07
N ARG A 43 -30.40 5.70 -6.67
CA ARG A 43 -29.08 5.12 -6.38
C ARG A 43 -29.08 4.21 -5.14
N ASP A 44 -29.78 4.60 -4.10
CA ASP A 44 -29.88 3.83 -2.86
C ASP A 44 -30.73 2.58 -3.06
N HIS A 45 -31.77 2.66 -3.90
CA HIS A 45 -32.58 1.53 -4.30
C HIS A 45 -31.77 0.50 -5.10
N ASP A 46 -30.89 0.93 -6.01
CA ASP A 46 -30.04 0.05 -6.80
C ASP A 46 -28.96 -0.62 -5.94
N ALA A 47 -28.44 0.05 -4.92
CA ALA A 47 -27.52 -0.54 -3.95
C ALA A 47 -28.17 -1.70 -3.21
N TYR A 48 -29.41 -1.52 -2.74
CA TYR A 48 -30.14 -2.55 -2.02
C TYR A 48 -30.64 -3.68 -2.94
N SER A 49 -31.24 -3.35 -4.07
CA SER A 49 -31.89 -4.34 -4.96
C SER A 49 -30.91 -5.08 -5.86
N ARG A 50 -29.82 -4.44 -6.30
CA ARG A 50 -28.87 -4.97 -7.26
C ARG A 50 -27.47 -5.17 -6.71
N SER A 51 -27.23 -4.83 -5.43
CA SER A 51 -25.89 -4.81 -4.83
C SER A 51 -24.86 -3.97 -5.63
N GLN A 52 -25.33 -2.97 -6.36
CA GLN A 52 -24.50 -1.98 -7.01
C GLN A 52 -24.23 -0.86 -6.02
N LEU A 53 -22.99 -0.72 -5.60
CA LEU A 53 -22.62 0.33 -4.67
C LEU A 53 -22.43 1.64 -5.45
N PRO A 54 -23.07 2.74 -4.99
CA PRO A 54 -22.83 4.06 -5.56
C PRO A 54 -21.45 4.57 -5.16
N ASP A 55 -21.03 5.66 -5.80
CA ASP A 55 -19.87 6.40 -5.34
C ASP A 55 -20.15 7.03 -3.98
N VAL A 56 -19.31 6.80 -3.00
CA VAL A 56 -19.47 7.25 -1.61
C VAL A 56 -18.24 8.01 -1.16
N GLY A 57 -18.43 9.29 -0.76
CA GLY A 57 -17.35 10.11 -0.19
C GLY A 57 -16.16 10.24 -1.14
N ASP A 58 -16.41 10.64 -2.38
CA ASP A 58 -15.44 10.83 -3.46
C ASP A 58 -14.73 9.55 -3.94
N PHE A 59 -15.16 8.37 -3.46
CA PHE A 59 -14.60 7.09 -3.89
C PHE A 59 -15.54 6.34 -4.83
N GLN A 60 -14.98 5.83 -5.91
CA GLN A 60 -15.60 4.77 -6.69
C GLN A 60 -15.42 3.44 -5.95
N VAL A 61 -16.54 2.83 -5.57
CA VAL A 61 -16.54 1.65 -4.70
C VAL A 61 -16.58 0.38 -5.53
N HIS A 62 -15.61 -0.50 -5.31
CA HIS A 62 -15.51 -1.80 -5.98
C HIS A 62 -15.54 -2.93 -4.96
N LYS A 63 -16.26 -4.00 -5.30
CA LYS A 63 -16.31 -5.23 -4.50
C LYS A 63 -15.31 -6.25 -5.03
N THR A 64 -14.47 -6.79 -4.14
CA THR A 64 -13.50 -7.83 -4.49
C THR A 64 -13.35 -8.85 -3.37
N GLY A 65 -13.24 -10.14 -3.71
CA GLY A 65 -12.97 -11.22 -2.76
C GLY A 65 -11.47 -11.54 -2.61
N SER A 66 -10.59 -10.76 -3.25
CA SER A 66 -9.14 -11.04 -3.28
C SER A 66 -8.35 -10.27 -2.22
N LEU A 67 -9.02 -9.60 -1.27
CA LEU A 67 -8.35 -8.88 -0.20
C LEU A 67 -7.78 -9.85 0.84
N GLY A 68 -6.50 -9.68 1.17
CA GLY A 68 -5.85 -10.42 2.24
C GLY A 68 -6.32 -9.95 3.62
N GLN A 69 -6.14 -10.78 4.64
CA GLN A 69 -6.41 -10.41 6.03
C GLN A 69 -5.20 -9.74 6.66
N VAL A 70 -5.45 -8.76 7.51
CA VAL A 70 -4.49 -8.21 8.45
C VAL A 70 -4.73 -8.91 9.79
N THR A 71 -3.71 -9.62 10.28
CA THR A 71 -3.80 -10.36 11.55
C THR A 71 -3.66 -9.42 12.74
N ALA A 72 -4.33 -9.75 13.83
CA ALA A 72 -4.14 -9.03 15.08
C ALA A 72 -2.68 -9.11 15.56
N SER A 73 -2.17 -7.96 16.01
CA SER A 73 -0.85 -7.92 16.64
C SER A 73 -0.91 -8.41 18.08
N SER A 74 0.12 -9.12 18.51
CA SER A 74 0.31 -9.52 19.91
C SER A 74 1.18 -8.55 20.71
N VAL A 75 1.57 -7.43 20.11
CA VAL A 75 2.48 -6.46 20.71
C VAL A 75 1.79 -5.66 21.81
N THR A 76 2.45 -5.54 22.94
CA THR A 76 2.01 -4.71 24.06
C THR A 76 3.14 -3.80 24.52
N SER A 77 2.83 -2.53 24.79
CA SER A 77 3.70 -1.55 25.50
C SER A 77 5.14 -1.49 25.01
N VAL A 78 5.36 -1.16 23.76
CA VAL A 78 6.69 -0.94 23.19
C VAL A 78 6.98 0.56 23.11
N THR A 79 8.22 0.93 23.35
CA THR A 79 8.71 2.32 23.24
C THR A 79 9.91 2.41 22.33
N VAL A 80 10.12 3.59 21.75
CA VAL A 80 11.31 3.91 20.96
C VAL A 80 12.54 3.88 21.86
N ASN A 81 13.61 3.21 21.43
CA ASN A 81 14.86 3.15 22.18
C ASN A 81 15.93 3.99 21.47
N GLY A 82 16.23 5.15 22.04
CA GLY A 82 17.09 6.16 21.45
C GLY A 82 16.28 7.30 20.79
N ALA A 83 16.78 8.53 20.99
CA ALA A 83 16.19 9.70 20.37
C ALA A 83 16.69 9.92 18.93
N ASN A 84 15.97 10.76 18.16
CA ASN A 84 16.40 11.25 16.86
C ASN A 84 16.62 10.13 15.81
N GLN A 85 15.79 9.12 15.83
CA GLN A 85 15.78 8.08 14.81
C GLN A 85 14.98 8.55 13.60
N ASP A 86 15.61 9.30 12.74
CA ASP A 86 15.07 9.80 11.48
C ASP A 86 16.04 9.54 10.34
N VAL A 87 15.56 9.72 9.13
CA VAL A 87 16.35 9.69 7.91
C VAL A 87 16.45 11.12 7.39
N ASP A 88 17.68 11.61 7.21
CA ASP A 88 17.94 12.85 6.49
C ASP A 88 18.29 12.48 5.04
N PRO A 89 17.36 12.60 4.09
CA PRO A 89 17.68 12.36 2.69
C PRO A 89 18.57 13.51 2.20
N VAL A 90 19.84 13.25 2.15
CA VAL A 90 20.82 14.19 1.57
C VAL A 90 20.70 14.07 0.06
N ALA A 91 20.53 15.19 -0.64
CA ALA A 91 20.66 15.21 -2.08
C ALA A 91 22.00 14.55 -2.46
N TYR A 92 21.98 13.70 -3.48
CA TYR A 92 23.16 12.99 -3.96
C TYR A 92 24.34 13.96 -4.05
N ASN A 93 25.30 13.78 -3.17
CA ASN A 93 26.56 14.51 -3.20
C ASN A 93 27.66 13.50 -3.58
N SER A 94 28.15 13.64 -4.80
CA SER A 94 29.25 12.81 -5.32
C SER A 94 30.53 12.87 -4.47
N ASP A 95 30.62 13.88 -3.62
CA ASP A 95 31.83 14.16 -2.78
C ASP A 95 31.63 13.63 -1.34
N ALA A 96 30.50 13.02 -1.01
CA ALA A 96 30.33 12.44 0.30
C ALA A 96 31.27 11.24 0.47
N ALA A 97 32.18 11.33 1.47
CA ALA A 97 33.05 10.22 1.81
C ALA A 97 32.21 8.94 2.01
N ALA A 98 32.69 7.83 1.47
CA ALA A 98 32.02 6.53 1.39
C ALA A 98 31.59 5.91 2.74
N SER A 99 31.73 6.63 3.85
CA SER A 99 31.40 6.21 5.22
C SER A 99 30.08 6.78 5.76
N ALA A 100 29.42 7.70 5.05
CA ALA A 100 28.07 8.14 5.42
C ALA A 100 27.07 7.32 4.63
N PRO A 101 26.14 6.57 5.26
CA PRO A 101 25.09 5.92 4.56
C PRO A 101 24.15 7.01 4.02
N ASN A 102 24.34 7.39 2.77
CA ASN A 102 23.40 8.20 2.03
C ASN A 102 22.17 7.32 1.79
N SER A 103 21.23 7.35 2.71
CA SER A 103 19.95 6.73 2.48
C SER A 103 19.09 7.70 1.68
N ASP A 104 19.19 7.64 0.37
CA ASP A 104 18.24 8.32 -0.52
C ASP A 104 16.87 7.60 -0.54
N ASP A 105 16.79 6.45 0.11
CA ASP A 105 15.57 5.65 0.16
C ASP A 105 14.70 6.04 1.36
N ILE A 106 13.72 6.89 1.11
CA ILE A 106 12.71 7.31 2.09
C ILE A 106 11.52 6.33 2.21
N ARG A 107 11.54 5.20 1.49
CA ARG A 107 10.45 4.22 1.55
C ARG A 107 10.48 3.42 2.83
N THR A 108 11.67 3.10 3.33
CA THR A 108 11.86 2.27 4.52
C THR A 108 12.97 2.79 5.41
N GLN A 109 12.86 2.49 6.70
CA GLN A 109 13.85 2.84 7.71
C GLN A 109 13.95 1.75 8.76
N SER A 110 15.16 1.57 9.32
CA SER A 110 15.34 0.77 10.54
C SER A 110 15.02 1.61 11.78
N LEU A 111 14.13 1.12 12.63
CA LEU A 111 13.73 1.73 13.90
C LEU A 111 14.14 0.83 15.06
N ILE A 112 14.82 1.40 16.07
CA ILE A 112 15.25 0.69 17.27
C ILE A 112 14.20 0.88 18.37
N LEU A 113 13.77 -0.21 18.97
CA LEU A 113 12.75 -0.26 20.01
C LEU A 113 13.31 -0.86 21.31
N SER A 114 12.64 -0.62 22.42
CA SER A 114 13.05 -1.14 23.74
C SER A 114 13.03 -2.68 23.80
N ALA A 115 12.01 -3.28 23.24
CA ALA A 115 11.86 -4.71 22.96
C ALA A 115 10.73 -4.84 21.95
N SER A 116 10.79 -5.80 21.05
CA SER A 116 9.78 -5.90 20.01
C SER A 116 9.42 -7.34 19.72
N THR A 117 8.13 -7.59 19.65
CA THR A 117 7.52 -8.78 19.06
C THR A 117 6.76 -8.42 17.78
N TYR A 118 7.07 -7.27 17.18
CA TYR A 118 6.45 -6.84 15.93
C TYR A 118 6.72 -7.84 14.80
N VAL A 119 5.68 -8.16 14.08
CA VAL A 119 5.74 -8.99 12.88
C VAL A 119 5.47 -8.17 11.62
N THR A 120 5.90 -8.70 10.49
CA THR A 120 5.64 -8.07 9.20
C THR A 120 4.13 -7.88 9.00
N GLY A 121 3.74 -6.65 8.69
CA GLY A 121 2.34 -6.28 8.47
C GLY A 121 1.70 -5.53 9.64
N ASP A 122 2.30 -5.53 10.82
CA ASP A 122 1.81 -4.73 11.95
C ASP A 122 1.80 -3.24 11.63
N VAL A 123 0.80 -2.54 12.16
CA VAL A 123 0.60 -1.10 11.96
C VAL A 123 0.55 -0.41 13.31
N PHE A 124 1.33 0.65 13.47
CA PHE A 124 1.42 1.39 14.72
C PHE A 124 1.65 2.88 14.51
N THR A 125 1.46 3.65 15.56
CA THR A 125 1.79 5.08 15.64
C THR A 125 2.82 5.32 16.72
N ILE A 126 3.56 6.43 16.63
CA ILE A 126 4.54 6.87 17.63
C ILE A 126 4.03 8.16 18.26
N ALA A 127 3.99 8.23 19.58
CA ALA A 127 3.54 9.42 20.29
C ALA A 127 4.42 10.65 19.96
N GLY A 128 3.77 11.77 19.63
CA GLY A 128 4.45 13.03 19.31
C GLY A 128 5.00 13.10 17.87
N VAL A 129 4.73 12.12 17.03
CA VAL A 129 5.14 12.10 15.61
C VAL A 129 3.90 12.28 14.75
N ASN A 130 3.54 13.54 14.47
CA ASN A 130 2.38 13.84 13.64
C ASN A 130 2.75 13.85 12.16
N ARG A 131 1.75 13.54 11.33
CA ARG A 131 1.85 13.67 9.89
C ARG A 131 1.79 15.14 9.47
N VAL A 132 2.49 15.49 8.42
CA VAL A 132 2.42 16.81 7.78
C VAL A 132 1.84 16.71 6.37
N GLY A 133 1.24 17.79 5.90
CA GLY A 133 0.83 17.94 4.50
C GLY A 133 2.04 17.80 3.57
N ARG A 134 1.84 17.19 2.41
CA ARG A 134 2.94 16.88 1.49
C ARG A 134 3.65 18.13 0.96
N ASP A 135 2.90 19.12 0.50
CA ASP A 135 3.43 20.32 -0.14
C ASP A 135 3.54 21.47 0.87
N THR A 136 2.52 21.66 1.70
CA THR A 136 2.43 22.75 2.68
C THR A 136 3.33 22.55 3.91
N LYS A 137 3.70 21.29 4.23
CA LYS A 137 4.46 20.91 5.44
C LYS A 137 3.81 21.35 6.76
N VAL A 138 2.51 21.59 6.73
CA VAL A 138 1.72 21.97 7.92
C VAL A 138 1.35 20.71 8.69
N ASP A 139 1.39 20.79 10.02
CA ASP A 139 0.93 19.72 10.93
C ASP A 139 -0.56 19.45 10.73
N THR A 140 -0.94 18.21 10.47
CA THR A 140 -2.33 17.79 10.33
C THR A 140 -3.00 17.53 11.69
N GLY A 141 -2.25 17.51 12.78
CA GLY A 141 -2.74 17.14 14.12
C GLY A 141 -3.01 15.64 14.28
N GLN A 142 -2.72 14.83 13.30
CA GLN A 142 -2.90 13.38 13.33
C GLN A 142 -1.56 12.66 13.42
N LEU A 143 -1.47 11.60 14.23
CA LEU A 143 -0.25 10.79 14.30
C LEU A 143 0.03 10.09 12.98
N GLN A 144 1.30 10.08 12.59
CA GLN A 144 1.74 9.31 11.43
C GLN A 144 1.63 7.81 11.71
N THR A 145 1.06 7.08 10.77
CA THR A 145 0.96 5.62 10.82
C THR A 145 2.17 5.00 10.13
N PHE A 146 2.73 3.97 10.77
CA PHE A 146 3.87 3.22 10.25
C PHE A 146 3.48 1.75 10.12
N ARG A 147 3.96 1.11 9.06
CA ARG A 147 3.80 -0.32 8.83
C ARG A 147 5.14 -1.03 8.98
N VAL A 148 5.13 -2.17 9.65
CA VAL A 148 6.30 -3.03 9.77
C VAL A 148 6.50 -3.84 8.50
N ILE A 149 7.65 -3.67 7.86
CA ILE A 149 8.05 -4.40 6.65
C ILE A 149 8.84 -5.65 7.02
N ALA A 150 9.70 -5.53 8.03
CA ALA A 150 10.41 -6.66 8.61
C ALA A 150 10.45 -6.52 10.13
N GLY A 151 10.03 -7.58 10.82
CA GLY A 151 10.05 -7.66 12.28
C GLY A 151 11.44 -8.07 12.80
N GLY A 152 11.69 -7.76 14.07
CA GLY A 152 12.93 -8.13 14.78
C GLY A 152 12.80 -7.94 16.28
N ALA A 153 13.74 -8.44 17.07
CA ALA A 153 13.66 -8.42 18.52
C ALA A 153 13.80 -7.01 19.11
N THR A 154 14.63 -6.17 18.53
CA THR A 154 14.87 -4.80 18.99
C THR A 154 14.94 -3.79 17.85
N THR A 155 15.13 -4.26 16.62
CA THR A 155 15.20 -3.43 15.43
C THR A 155 14.20 -3.94 14.42
N ILE A 156 13.32 -3.06 13.96
CA ILE A 156 12.31 -3.34 12.94
C ILE A 156 12.55 -2.45 11.73
N THR A 157 12.12 -2.90 10.56
CA THR A 157 12.07 -2.07 9.36
C THR A 157 10.65 -1.56 9.17
N ILE A 158 10.50 -0.24 9.11
CA ILE A 158 9.21 0.44 8.96
C ILE A 158 9.07 1.12 7.60
N SER A 159 7.85 1.36 7.18
CA SER A 159 7.48 2.18 6.03
C SER A 159 6.28 3.06 6.42
N PRO A 160 6.27 4.36 6.03
CA PRO A 160 7.36 5.13 5.42
C PRO A 160 8.51 5.38 6.38
N ALA A 161 9.65 5.87 5.87
CA ALA A 161 10.73 6.38 6.72
C ALA A 161 10.30 7.67 7.43
N ILE A 162 10.90 7.96 8.59
CA ILE A 162 10.67 9.17 9.36
C ILE A 162 11.57 10.28 8.85
N VAL A 163 11.01 11.28 8.20
CA VAL A 163 11.72 12.44 7.68
C VAL A 163 11.16 13.69 8.35
N ALA A 164 11.92 14.27 9.28
CA ALA A 164 11.45 15.39 10.09
C ALA A 164 11.79 16.77 9.52
N ALA A 165 12.56 16.85 8.45
CA ALA A 165 12.96 18.12 7.84
C ALA A 165 13.23 17.97 6.33
N GLY A 166 13.28 19.09 5.63
CA GLY A 166 13.66 19.15 4.22
C GLY A 166 12.48 18.93 3.26
N PRO A 167 12.79 18.82 1.95
CA PRO A 167 11.74 18.73 0.91
C PRO A 167 10.86 17.49 1.05
N TYR A 168 11.40 16.42 1.59
CA TYR A 168 10.71 15.14 1.78
C TYR A 168 10.11 14.95 3.17
N GLN A 169 10.02 16.03 3.95
CA GLN A 169 9.42 15.99 5.29
C GLN A 169 8.02 15.38 5.25
N ASN A 170 7.79 14.36 6.10
CA ASN A 170 6.52 13.66 6.23
C ASN A 170 5.99 13.66 7.68
N VAL A 171 6.80 14.08 8.65
CA VAL A 171 6.41 14.17 10.06
C VAL A 171 6.84 15.50 10.68
N THR A 172 6.19 15.89 11.77
CA THR A 172 6.47 17.15 12.48
C THR A 172 7.75 17.11 13.30
N ALA A 173 8.07 15.95 13.87
CA ALA A 173 9.19 15.81 14.79
C ALA A 173 9.83 14.42 14.72
N LYS A 174 11.10 14.35 15.10
CA LYS A 174 11.82 13.10 15.32
C LYS A 174 11.27 12.38 16.53
N PRO A 175 11.26 11.03 16.54
CA PRO A 175 10.85 10.28 17.72
C PRO A 175 11.70 10.64 18.95
N ALA A 176 11.04 10.90 20.08
CA ALA A 176 11.72 11.06 21.34
C ALA A 176 12.15 9.69 21.90
N ASN A 177 13.21 9.69 22.74
CA ASN A 177 13.53 8.48 23.48
C ASN A 177 12.37 8.11 24.41
N SER A 178 12.05 6.83 24.49
CA SER A 178 10.91 6.29 25.27
C SER A 178 9.53 6.77 24.78
N ALA A 179 9.41 7.31 23.55
CA ALA A 179 8.11 7.59 22.95
C ALA A 179 7.31 6.29 22.81
N ALA A 180 6.05 6.33 23.25
CA ALA A 180 5.17 5.16 23.21
C ALA A 180 4.77 4.80 21.78
N CYS A 181 4.83 3.53 21.43
CA CYS A 181 4.33 3.00 20.19
C CYS A 181 2.96 2.35 20.44
N THR A 182 1.92 2.84 19.77
CA THR A 182 0.55 2.34 19.91
C THR A 182 0.17 1.53 18.69
N ILE A 183 -0.22 0.28 18.90
CA ILE A 183 -0.70 -0.63 17.85
C ILE A 183 -2.08 -0.21 17.37
N ILE A 184 -2.31 -0.31 16.07
CA ILE A 184 -3.60 -0.04 15.43
C ILE A 184 -4.34 -1.34 15.10
N ASN A 185 -3.66 -2.38 14.61
CA ASN A 185 -4.26 -3.67 14.26
C ASN A 185 -4.46 -4.56 15.48
N THR A 186 -5.44 -4.24 16.31
CA THR A 186 -5.77 -5.01 17.53
C THR A 186 -6.56 -6.28 17.23
N ASP A 187 -7.30 -6.31 16.13
CA ASP A 187 -8.13 -7.45 15.73
C ASP A 187 -7.80 -7.92 14.31
N THR A 188 -8.01 -9.22 14.07
CA THR A 188 -7.84 -9.79 12.72
C THR A 188 -9.01 -9.40 11.85
N VAL A 189 -8.75 -8.65 10.80
CA VAL A 189 -9.78 -8.12 9.89
C VAL A 189 -9.34 -8.18 8.43
N THR A 190 -10.33 -8.24 7.53
CA THR A 190 -10.09 -7.94 6.11
C THR A 190 -10.16 -6.43 5.91
N PRO A 191 -9.08 -5.76 5.51
CA PRO A 191 -9.07 -4.32 5.33
C PRO A 191 -9.85 -3.91 4.08
N ALA A 192 -10.38 -2.69 4.06
CA ALA A 192 -10.70 -2.03 2.81
C ALA A 192 -9.43 -1.33 2.29
N VAL A 193 -9.21 -1.40 0.98
CA VAL A 193 -8.07 -0.74 0.33
C VAL A 193 -8.57 0.49 -0.38
N PHE A 194 -7.99 1.64 -0.12
CA PHE A 194 -8.25 2.85 -0.86
C PHE A 194 -6.99 3.32 -1.60
N THR A 195 -7.19 3.85 -2.80
CA THR A 195 -6.09 4.27 -3.68
C THR A 195 -6.55 5.34 -4.66
N THR A 196 -5.61 6.15 -5.11
CA THR A 196 -5.81 6.97 -6.32
C THR A 196 -5.30 6.21 -7.54
N LYS A 197 -5.75 6.59 -8.73
CA LYS A 197 -5.41 5.95 -10.00
C LYS A 197 -3.90 5.79 -10.22
N ASP A 198 -3.12 6.79 -9.84
CA ASP A 198 -1.68 6.84 -10.14
C ASP A 198 -0.81 6.24 -9.02
N ALA A 199 -1.40 5.82 -7.90
CA ALA A 199 -0.65 5.28 -6.77
C ALA A 199 -0.09 3.88 -7.03
N VAL A 200 -0.80 3.07 -7.84
CA VAL A 200 -0.41 1.71 -8.17
C VAL A 200 -0.29 1.56 -9.68
N THR A 201 0.86 1.10 -10.14
CA THR A 201 1.13 0.89 -11.56
C THR A 201 1.49 -0.56 -11.83
N LEU A 202 0.96 -1.11 -12.91
CA LEU A 202 1.34 -2.40 -13.40
C LEU A 202 2.43 -2.22 -14.47
N PHE A 203 3.65 -2.61 -14.13
CA PHE A 203 4.74 -2.66 -15.11
C PHE A 203 4.64 -3.95 -15.90
N ALA A 204 4.54 -3.83 -17.21
CA ALA A 204 4.58 -4.92 -18.14
C ALA A 204 5.71 -4.68 -19.14
N SER A 205 6.36 -5.74 -19.57
CA SER A 205 7.43 -5.68 -20.57
C SER A 205 7.19 -6.74 -21.63
N ASP A 206 7.57 -6.43 -22.85
CA ASP A 206 7.63 -7.42 -23.91
C ASP A 206 8.78 -8.38 -23.63
N LEU A 207 8.50 -9.66 -23.77
CA LEU A 207 9.52 -10.69 -23.70
C LEU A 207 10.37 -10.64 -24.95
N ASN A 208 11.63 -10.22 -24.81
CA ASN A 208 12.59 -10.36 -25.89
C ASN A 208 13.04 -11.83 -25.98
N MET A 209 12.43 -12.57 -26.88
CA MET A 209 12.69 -13.99 -27.10
C MET A 209 13.66 -14.25 -28.24
N SER A 210 14.40 -13.24 -28.70
CA SER A 210 15.32 -13.37 -29.85
C SER A 210 16.35 -14.48 -29.68
N LEU A 211 16.71 -14.83 -28.45
CA LEU A 211 17.58 -15.98 -28.14
C LEU A 211 16.93 -17.34 -28.43
N LEU A 212 15.59 -17.40 -28.43
CA LEU A 212 14.83 -18.62 -28.71
C LEU A 212 14.42 -18.75 -30.17
N GLU A 213 14.39 -17.66 -30.93
CA GLU A 213 14.06 -17.65 -32.38
C GLU A 213 15.07 -18.41 -33.23
N GLY A 214 16.30 -18.59 -32.77
CA GLY A 214 17.32 -19.42 -33.42
C GLY A 214 17.12 -20.93 -33.30
N SER A 215 16.16 -21.37 -32.51
CA SER A 215 15.82 -22.79 -32.33
C SER A 215 14.72 -23.17 -33.32
N ALA A 216 15.03 -23.99 -34.31
CA ALA A 216 14.12 -24.43 -35.36
C ALA A 216 12.87 -25.20 -34.88
N ARG A 217 12.72 -25.40 -33.58
CA ARG A 217 11.63 -26.14 -32.95
C ARG A 217 10.61 -25.26 -32.19
N ILE A 218 10.93 -23.98 -31.95
CA ILE A 218 10.08 -23.11 -31.16
C ILE A 218 9.39 -22.11 -32.08
N ILE A 219 8.07 -22.09 -32.04
CA ILE A 219 7.26 -21.06 -32.67
C ILE A 219 6.85 -20.08 -31.57
N LEU A 220 7.20 -18.82 -31.74
CA LEU A 220 6.88 -17.73 -30.86
C LEU A 220 5.81 -16.85 -31.50
N ASP A 221 4.72 -16.64 -30.77
CA ASP A 221 3.70 -15.65 -31.10
C ASP A 221 3.52 -14.70 -29.94
N THR A 222 3.48 -13.39 -30.18
CA THR A 222 3.27 -12.39 -29.15
C THR A 222 1.97 -11.64 -29.39
N TYR A 223 1.17 -11.50 -28.38
CA TYR A 223 -0.08 -10.75 -28.41
C TYR A 223 -0.08 -9.70 -27.31
N THR A 224 -0.30 -8.45 -27.69
CA THR A 224 -0.46 -7.35 -26.72
C THR A 224 -1.94 -7.07 -26.52
N THR A 225 -2.40 -7.18 -25.27
CA THR A 225 -3.78 -6.89 -24.91
C THR A 225 -4.08 -5.39 -25.00
N SER A 226 -5.36 -5.02 -25.03
CA SER A 226 -5.79 -3.61 -25.00
C SER A 226 -5.33 -2.85 -23.74
N SER A 227 -5.01 -3.57 -22.67
CA SER A 227 -4.45 -3.02 -21.42
C SER A 227 -2.92 -2.89 -21.44
N GLY A 228 -2.25 -3.19 -22.57
CA GLY A 228 -0.80 -3.08 -22.69
C GLY A 228 -0.01 -4.27 -22.13
N LEU A 229 -0.70 -5.35 -21.72
CA LEU A 229 -0.02 -6.57 -21.28
C LEU A 229 0.41 -7.39 -22.49
N SER A 230 1.69 -7.75 -22.57
CA SER A 230 2.23 -8.64 -23.57
C SER A 230 2.16 -10.09 -23.09
N ILE A 231 1.60 -10.95 -23.92
CA ILE A 231 1.49 -12.40 -23.70
C ILE A 231 2.29 -13.08 -24.78
N ALA A 232 3.31 -13.84 -24.40
CA ALA A 232 4.08 -14.67 -25.32
C ALA A 232 3.51 -16.10 -25.32
N PHE A 233 3.17 -16.58 -26.49
CA PHE A 233 2.75 -17.96 -26.73
C PHE A 233 3.89 -18.70 -27.38
N LEU A 234 4.44 -19.67 -26.66
CA LEU A 234 5.49 -20.54 -27.17
C LEU A 234 4.91 -21.93 -27.51
N ARG A 235 5.27 -22.45 -28.63
CA ARG A 235 4.91 -23.79 -29.06
C ARG A 235 6.15 -24.55 -29.55
N GLU A 236 6.38 -25.73 -28.99
CA GLU A 236 7.46 -26.61 -29.33
C GLU A 236 6.89 -27.98 -29.75
N GLY A 237 7.29 -28.47 -30.92
CA GLY A 237 6.97 -29.82 -31.37
C GLY A 237 8.14 -30.77 -31.15
N GLU A 238 7.92 -31.88 -30.46
CA GLU A 238 8.90 -32.93 -30.29
C GLU A 238 8.59 -34.10 -31.21
N ILE A 239 9.55 -34.42 -32.11
CA ILE A 239 9.38 -35.45 -33.12
C ILE A 239 9.45 -36.86 -32.51
N THR A 240 10.26 -37.04 -31.45
CA THR A 240 10.51 -38.36 -30.85
C THR A 240 9.28 -38.87 -30.09
N GLY A 241 8.52 -37.99 -29.43
CA GLY A 241 7.33 -38.34 -28.69
C GLY A 241 6.01 -37.99 -29.40
N LEU A 242 6.04 -37.34 -30.56
CA LEU A 242 4.87 -36.81 -31.26
C LEU A 242 4.02 -35.89 -30.34
N THR A 243 4.68 -35.15 -29.46
CA THR A 243 4.05 -34.24 -28.51
C THR A 243 4.24 -32.79 -28.91
N VAL A 244 3.25 -31.96 -28.62
CA VAL A 244 3.34 -30.51 -28.80
C VAL A 244 3.16 -29.85 -27.43
N ASN A 245 4.21 -29.17 -26.96
CA ASN A 245 4.19 -28.42 -25.72
C ASN A 245 3.79 -26.95 -25.99
N HIS A 246 2.85 -26.46 -25.21
CA HIS A 246 2.41 -25.08 -25.26
C HIS A 246 2.74 -24.37 -23.96
N ARG A 247 3.27 -23.15 -24.05
CA ARG A 247 3.56 -22.31 -22.90
C ARG A 247 3.04 -20.89 -23.15
N LEU A 248 2.21 -20.40 -22.22
CA LEU A 248 1.83 -19.00 -22.14
C LEU A 248 2.68 -18.33 -21.06
N THR A 249 3.29 -17.22 -21.39
CA THR A 249 4.13 -16.46 -20.46
C THR A 249 3.80 -14.99 -20.59
N THR A 250 3.62 -14.33 -19.44
CA THR A 250 3.51 -12.88 -19.35
C THR A 250 4.43 -12.37 -18.27
N TRP A 251 5.04 -11.21 -18.49
CA TRP A 251 5.86 -10.54 -17.50
C TRP A 251 5.17 -9.25 -17.09
N CYS A 252 4.62 -9.27 -15.91
CA CYS A 252 4.06 -8.09 -15.29
C CYS A 252 4.36 -8.07 -13.79
N LYS A 253 4.58 -6.89 -13.24
CA LYS A 253 4.79 -6.69 -11.82
C LYS A 253 4.00 -5.47 -11.38
N PRO A 254 3.04 -5.63 -10.44
CA PRO A 254 2.43 -4.49 -9.80
C PRO A 254 3.44 -3.83 -8.87
N ASN A 255 3.46 -2.51 -8.84
CA ASN A 255 4.28 -1.73 -7.94
C ASN A 255 3.50 -0.53 -7.41
N VAL A 256 3.68 -0.23 -6.13
CA VAL A 256 3.18 0.99 -5.52
C VAL A 256 4.20 2.08 -5.79
N VAL A 257 3.81 3.05 -6.61
CA VAL A 257 4.67 4.19 -7.00
C VAL A 257 4.67 5.24 -5.92
N ASP A 258 3.48 5.56 -5.40
CA ASP A 258 3.33 6.56 -4.36
C ASP A 258 2.52 5.98 -3.18
N PRO A 259 3.19 5.52 -2.12
CA PRO A 259 2.52 4.94 -0.96
C PRO A 259 1.71 5.96 -0.16
N SER A 260 1.93 7.27 -0.34
CA SER A 260 1.14 8.32 0.32
C SER A 260 -0.28 8.45 -0.23
N ARG A 261 -0.51 7.94 -1.44
CA ARG A 261 -1.78 7.99 -2.16
C ARG A 261 -2.59 6.70 -2.10
N CYS A 262 -2.18 5.76 -1.29
CA CYS A 262 -2.92 4.53 -1.04
C CYS A 262 -2.84 4.16 0.44
N GLY A 263 -3.83 3.41 0.90
CA GLY A 263 -3.84 2.97 2.29
C GLY A 263 -4.85 1.88 2.56
N LEU A 264 -4.84 1.45 3.81
CA LEU A 264 -5.74 0.44 4.33
C LEU A 264 -6.67 1.07 5.36
N LEU A 265 -7.95 0.81 5.24
CA LEU A 265 -8.93 1.13 6.27
C LEU A 265 -9.23 -0.16 7.05
N LEU A 266 -8.86 -0.18 8.32
CA LEU A 266 -9.09 -1.33 9.21
C LEU A 266 -10.42 -1.13 9.94
N PRO A 267 -11.46 -1.91 9.64
CA PRO A 267 -12.71 -1.84 10.37
C PRO A 267 -12.61 -2.46 11.75
N SER A 268 -13.49 -2.06 12.66
CA SER A 268 -13.69 -2.71 13.98
C SER A 268 -12.45 -2.81 14.86
N GLN A 269 -11.50 -1.87 14.76
CA GLN A 269 -10.38 -1.81 15.69
C GLN A 269 -10.79 -1.10 16.99
N ASN A 270 -10.31 -1.62 18.12
CA ASN A 270 -10.56 -1.02 19.44
C ASN A 270 -9.55 0.08 19.80
N ALA A 271 -8.53 0.28 18.98
CA ALA A 271 -7.57 1.36 19.21
C ALA A 271 -8.24 2.73 18.99
N ALA A 272 -8.19 3.58 20.00
CA ALA A 272 -8.51 4.99 19.85
C ALA A 272 -7.47 5.64 18.92
N ILE A 273 -7.96 6.24 17.86
CA ILE A 273 -7.14 7.04 16.94
C ILE A 273 -7.09 8.47 17.46
#